data_0ef11151e4ccb8aa0762300587b20621
#
_entry.id   0ef11151e4ccb8aa0762300587b20621
#
_cell.length_a   1.000
_cell.length_b   1.000
_cell.length_c   1.000
_cell.angle_alpha   90.00
_cell.angle_beta   90.00
_cell.angle_gamma   90.00
#
_symmetry.space_group_name_H-M   'P 1'
#
loop_
_entity.id
_entity.type
_entity.pdbx_description
1 polymer ?
#
loop_
_entity_poly.entity_id
_entity_poly.type
_entity_poly.pdbx_seq_one_letter_code
_entity_poly.pdbx_strand_id
1 'polypeptide(L)'
;MFDPDELPPPPTLSPETYDRLKRAVAEKGPAAAVEQLCADLRELGDLSSLFYALLMKKRVELGVSPFPSGSSAELPTETHASYEQAIRDAGRSIGDEFLKQNDLRKAWFYFNMLGETDPVREFIDKFQALDGDDVQPLIEVGLYHGVHPAKGFDLVVSRYGICNAITTYSGQDFSRNPAAKQHCIRTLVKSLYDQLLERLNSDLQSRGSESGTTVAGIVTAHPELFDEGAYHIDTSHLSSVAQFCLELDSCPERKLARELCMYGSKLSDTFKFASDPPFENSYVDYKILLDALDGENVEAGLKHFRDKIEPAAKEGTTFPAEVYVNLLMKLGRQTDALEIAKKYLAGENRQLSCPGVYELCQLAGDFTGLAEAARSRGDGVNYLAGLIAAKK
;
A
#
# COMPACT_ATOMS: atom_id res chain seq x y z
N MET A 1 18.32 -8.14 19.27
CA MET A 1 19.04 -6.87 19.40
C MET A 1 20.38 -7.13 18.71
N PHE A 2 20.53 -6.67 17.45
CA PHE A 2 21.79 -6.82 16.71
C PHE A 2 22.79 -5.87 17.33
N ASP A 3 23.95 -6.36 17.71
CA ASP A 3 25.07 -5.56 18.16
C ASP A 3 25.73 -4.95 16.90
N PRO A 4 25.73 -3.62 16.73
CA PRO A 4 26.37 -3.00 15.56
C PRO A 4 27.88 -3.24 15.51
N ASP A 5 28.52 -3.73 16.60
CA ASP A 5 29.93 -4.04 16.66
C ASP A 5 30.28 -5.48 16.15
N GLU A 6 29.30 -6.31 15.79
CA GLU A 6 29.50 -7.66 15.25
C GLU A 6 29.61 -7.71 13.71
N LEU A 7 29.48 -6.59 13.01
CA LEU A 7 29.67 -6.60 11.56
C LEU A 7 31.16 -6.77 11.25
N PRO A 8 31.54 -7.72 10.38
CA PRO A 8 32.96 -7.85 9.96
C PRO A 8 33.41 -6.51 9.36
N PRO A 9 34.65 -6.09 9.65
CA PRO A 9 35.17 -4.87 9.08
C PRO A 9 35.07 -4.93 7.54
N PRO A 10 34.78 -3.78 6.89
CA PRO A 10 34.69 -3.76 5.44
C PRO A 10 35.97 -4.32 4.80
N PRO A 11 35.85 -5.05 3.68
CA PRO A 11 36.99 -5.58 3.00
C PRO A 11 37.95 -4.44 2.64
N THR A 12 39.26 -4.62 2.95
CA THR A 12 40.29 -3.61 2.68
C THR A 12 41.34 -4.15 1.72
N LEU A 13 41.78 -3.29 0.82
CA LEU A 13 42.90 -3.62 -0.09
C LEU A 13 44.18 -3.90 0.72
N SER A 14 44.97 -4.88 0.26
CA SER A 14 46.24 -5.22 0.92
C SER A 14 47.29 -4.14 0.69
N PRO A 15 48.33 -4.04 1.57
CA PRO A 15 49.46 -3.13 1.36
C PRO A 15 50.15 -3.33 0.00
N GLU A 16 50.24 -4.57 -0.44
CA GLU A 16 50.88 -4.93 -1.74
C GLU A 16 50.05 -4.40 -2.91
N THR A 17 48.71 -4.30 -2.76
CA THR A 17 47.83 -3.71 -3.77
C THR A 17 48.11 -2.23 -3.92
N TYR A 18 48.26 -1.49 -2.82
CA TYR A 18 48.63 -0.06 -2.89
C TYR A 18 49.98 0.17 -3.56
N ASP A 19 50.98 -0.67 -3.29
CA ASP A 19 52.30 -0.60 -3.95
C ASP A 19 52.20 -0.92 -5.45
N ARG A 20 51.33 -1.86 -5.83
CA ARG A 20 51.07 -2.20 -7.23
C ARG A 20 50.38 -1.02 -7.95
N LEU A 21 49.40 -0.40 -7.35
CA LEU A 21 48.70 0.79 -7.91
C LEU A 21 49.67 1.95 -8.08
N LYS A 22 50.52 2.22 -7.09
CA LYS A 22 51.56 3.28 -7.18
C LYS A 22 52.51 3.05 -8.35
N ARG A 23 52.95 1.81 -8.55
CA ARG A 23 53.80 1.42 -9.72
C ARG A 23 53.03 1.59 -11.03
N ALA A 24 51.75 1.16 -11.08
CA ALA A 24 50.93 1.29 -12.27
C ALA A 24 50.78 2.74 -12.72
N VAL A 25 50.56 3.67 -11.78
CA VAL A 25 50.53 5.12 -12.10
C VAL A 25 51.85 5.59 -12.71
N ALA A 26 53.01 5.18 -12.14
CA ALA A 26 54.32 5.65 -12.57
C ALA A 26 54.74 5.05 -13.92
N GLU A 27 54.41 3.79 -14.18
CA GLU A 27 54.91 3.03 -15.33
C GLU A 27 53.95 3.01 -16.51
N LYS A 28 52.62 2.97 -16.22
CA LYS A 28 51.57 2.74 -17.23
C LYS A 28 50.57 3.91 -17.33
N GLY A 29 50.66 4.86 -16.41
CA GLY A 29 49.79 6.04 -16.37
C GLY A 29 48.47 5.85 -15.61
N PRO A 30 47.73 6.96 -15.42
CA PRO A 30 46.51 6.97 -14.58
C PRO A 30 45.41 6.01 -15.05
N ALA A 31 45.15 5.91 -16.35
CA ALA A 31 44.10 5.07 -16.89
C ALA A 31 44.33 3.57 -16.56
N ALA A 32 45.56 3.08 -16.73
CA ALA A 32 45.91 1.70 -16.41
C ALA A 32 45.84 1.42 -14.90
N ALA A 33 46.20 2.38 -14.06
CA ALA A 33 46.10 2.24 -12.61
C ALA A 33 44.65 2.17 -12.12
N VAL A 34 43.73 2.99 -12.68
CA VAL A 34 42.32 2.92 -12.32
C VAL A 34 41.68 1.63 -12.83
N GLU A 35 42.04 1.14 -14.00
CA GLU A 35 41.58 -0.16 -14.49
C GLU A 35 41.99 -1.29 -13.55
N GLN A 36 43.27 -1.28 -13.08
CA GLN A 36 43.76 -2.23 -12.09
C GLN A 36 42.99 -2.13 -10.77
N LEU A 37 42.72 -0.91 -10.28
CA LEU A 37 41.90 -0.72 -9.06
C LEU A 37 40.51 -1.31 -9.23
N CYS A 38 39.83 -1.08 -10.37
CA CYS A 38 38.53 -1.65 -10.64
C CYS A 38 38.54 -3.19 -10.62
N ALA A 39 39.61 -3.80 -11.16
CA ALA A 39 39.79 -5.25 -11.13
C ALA A 39 39.99 -5.77 -9.70
N ASP A 40 40.89 -5.14 -8.94
CA ASP A 40 41.20 -5.51 -7.56
C ASP A 40 39.97 -5.39 -6.65
N LEU A 41 39.15 -4.31 -6.78
CA LEU A 41 37.93 -4.12 -6.01
C LEU A 41 36.84 -5.12 -6.38
N ARG A 42 36.77 -5.51 -7.65
CA ARG A 42 35.83 -6.55 -8.10
C ARG A 42 36.18 -7.91 -7.53
N GLU A 43 37.47 -8.25 -7.54
CA GLU A 43 37.98 -9.49 -6.94
C GLU A 43 37.77 -9.54 -5.43
N LEU A 44 37.94 -8.39 -4.76
CA LEU A 44 37.70 -8.24 -3.32
C LEU A 44 36.19 -8.28 -2.97
N GLY A 45 35.31 -8.05 -3.94
CA GLY A 45 33.85 -7.94 -3.71
C GLY A 45 33.41 -6.60 -3.10
N ASP A 46 34.28 -5.58 -3.05
CA ASP A 46 33.95 -4.24 -2.60
C ASP A 46 33.24 -3.44 -3.73
N LEU A 47 31.97 -3.77 -3.95
CA LEU A 47 31.17 -3.16 -4.98
C LEU A 47 30.91 -1.67 -4.73
N SER A 48 30.87 -1.25 -3.47
CA SER A 48 30.66 0.15 -3.11
C SER A 48 31.84 1.03 -3.52
N SER A 49 33.07 0.57 -3.23
CA SER A 49 34.27 1.26 -3.70
C SER A 49 34.45 1.14 -5.22
N LEU A 50 34.03 0.02 -5.81
CA LEU A 50 34.05 -0.18 -7.25
C LEU A 50 33.19 0.85 -7.99
N PHE A 51 32.02 1.22 -7.46
CA PHE A 51 31.20 2.30 -8.02
C PHE A 51 32.01 3.59 -8.20
N TYR A 52 32.69 4.03 -7.14
CA TYR A 52 33.51 5.23 -7.17
C TYR A 52 34.75 5.08 -8.07
N ALA A 53 35.35 3.88 -8.14
CA ALA A 53 36.45 3.62 -9.05
C ALA A 53 36.04 3.70 -10.53
N LEU A 54 34.80 3.26 -10.87
CA LEU A 54 34.24 3.40 -12.21
C LEU A 54 34.00 4.88 -12.57
N LEU A 55 33.53 5.70 -11.62
CA LEU A 55 33.40 7.14 -11.81
C LEU A 55 34.77 7.82 -11.96
N MET A 56 35.76 7.41 -11.16
CA MET A 56 37.15 7.88 -11.32
C MET A 56 37.70 7.54 -12.71
N LYS A 57 37.47 6.31 -13.19
CA LYS A 57 37.85 5.88 -14.54
C LYS A 57 37.29 6.84 -15.58
N LYS A 58 36.03 7.15 -15.52
CA LYS A 58 35.38 8.12 -16.46
C LYS A 58 36.00 9.49 -16.37
N ARG A 59 36.27 10.01 -15.18
CA ARG A 59 36.91 11.32 -15.00
C ARG A 59 38.34 11.37 -15.61
N VAL A 60 39.11 10.30 -15.44
CA VAL A 60 40.43 10.17 -16.07
C VAL A 60 40.33 10.13 -17.61
N GLU A 61 39.36 9.40 -18.16
CA GLU A 61 39.08 9.37 -19.61
C GLU A 61 38.70 10.75 -20.16
N LEU A 62 37.95 11.53 -19.40
CA LEU A 62 37.56 12.89 -19.78
C LEU A 62 38.64 13.95 -19.57
N GLY A 63 39.81 13.55 -18.99
CA GLY A 63 40.92 14.49 -18.73
C GLY A 63 40.60 15.52 -17.63
N VAL A 64 39.66 15.21 -16.73
CA VAL A 64 39.26 16.11 -15.64
C VAL A 64 39.78 15.59 -14.29
N SER A 65 39.55 16.36 -13.21
CA SER A 65 39.97 15.97 -11.85
C SER A 65 39.50 14.55 -11.51
N PRO A 66 40.37 13.64 -11.02
CA PRO A 66 40.03 12.24 -10.80
C PRO A 66 39.16 11.97 -9.58
N PHE A 67 38.85 12.96 -8.74
CA PHE A 67 38.13 12.78 -7.49
C PHE A 67 36.61 12.57 -7.76
N PRO A 68 36.08 11.34 -7.60
CA PRO A 68 34.70 11.01 -7.98
C PRO A 68 33.64 11.63 -7.05
N SER A 69 34.02 11.97 -5.84
CA SER A 69 33.13 12.64 -4.84
C SER A 69 33.02 14.15 -5.02
N GLY A 70 33.78 14.75 -5.94
CA GLY A 70 33.67 16.16 -6.26
C GLY A 70 32.34 16.50 -6.96
N SER A 71 31.88 17.75 -6.79
CA SER A 71 30.65 18.21 -7.45
C SER A 71 30.74 18.05 -8.97
N SER A 72 29.70 17.58 -9.60
CA SER A 72 29.59 17.54 -11.08
C SER A 72 29.51 18.95 -11.67
N ALA A 73 29.10 19.95 -10.88
CA ALA A 73 29.06 21.36 -11.31
C ALA A 73 30.46 21.95 -11.56
N GLU A 74 31.50 21.32 -11.05
CA GLU A 74 32.90 21.74 -11.28
C GLU A 74 33.47 21.19 -12.60
N LEU A 75 32.73 20.33 -13.29
CA LEU A 75 33.13 19.74 -14.55
C LEU A 75 32.84 20.71 -15.73
N PRO A 76 33.66 20.70 -16.81
CA PRO A 76 33.31 21.41 -18.04
C PRO A 76 31.95 20.97 -18.56
N THR A 77 31.12 21.93 -19.00
CA THR A 77 29.73 21.71 -19.43
C THR A 77 29.63 20.62 -20.50
N GLU A 78 30.60 20.56 -21.42
CA GLU A 78 30.67 19.58 -22.50
C GLU A 78 30.88 18.14 -22.01
N THR A 79 31.33 17.94 -20.77
CA THR A 79 31.57 16.60 -20.19
C THR A 79 30.39 16.11 -19.37
N HIS A 80 29.43 16.96 -18.99
CA HIS A 80 28.32 16.65 -18.09
C HIS A 80 27.53 15.43 -18.57
N ALA A 81 27.01 15.46 -19.79
CA ALA A 81 26.18 14.37 -20.34
C ALA A 81 26.91 13.02 -20.35
N SER A 82 28.20 13.03 -20.70
CA SER A 82 29.03 11.82 -20.72
C SER A 82 29.31 11.27 -19.31
N TYR A 83 29.48 12.17 -18.33
CA TYR A 83 29.70 11.77 -16.94
C TYR A 83 28.42 11.30 -16.26
N GLU A 84 27.28 11.95 -16.51
CA GLU A 84 25.95 11.49 -16.04
C GLU A 84 25.62 10.10 -16.58
N GLN A 85 25.91 9.84 -17.85
CA GLN A 85 25.73 8.50 -18.42
C GLN A 85 26.60 7.47 -17.71
N ALA A 86 27.86 7.83 -17.39
CA ALA A 86 28.76 6.93 -16.65
C ALA A 86 28.26 6.65 -15.21
N ILE A 87 27.67 7.64 -14.54
CA ILE A 87 27.03 7.44 -13.23
C ILE A 87 25.88 6.42 -13.36
N ARG A 88 25.01 6.57 -14.37
CA ARG A 88 23.91 5.64 -14.62
C ARG A 88 24.40 4.21 -14.90
N ASP A 89 25.39 4.07 -15.78
CA ASP A 89 25.94 2.77 -16.17
C ASP A 89 26.64 2.08 -14.99
N ALA A 90 27.43 2.84 -14.22
CA ALA A 90 28.05 2.32 -13.00
C ALA A 90 26.99 1.91 -11.95
N GLY A 91 25.98 2.77 -11.72
CA GLY A 91 24.92 2.48 -10.76
C GLY A 91 24.13 1.23 -11.13
N ARG A 92 23.75 1.06 -12.40
CA ARG A 92 23.08 -0.17 -12.88
C ARG A 92 23.97 -1.39 -12.69
N SER A 93 25.22 -1.31 -13.13
CA SER A 93 26.17 -2.43 -13.02
C SER A 93 26.36 -2.89 -11.58
N ILE A 94 26.50 -1.97 -10.64
CA ILE A 94 26.68 -2.26 -9.22
C ILE A 94 25.37 -2.74 -8.59
N GLY A 95 24.24 -2.11 -8.92
CA GLY A 95 22.92 -2.54 -8.47
C GLY A 95 22.60 -3.98 -8.89
N ASP A 96 22.90 -4.34 -10.15
CA ASP A 96 22.71 -5.69 -10.67
C ASP A 96 23.62 -6.74 -9.95
N GLU A 97 24.86 -6.37 -9.63
CA GLU A 97 25.74 -7.25 -8.86
C GLU A 97 25.21 -7.50 -7.43
N PHE A 98 24.67 -6.47 -6.77
CA PHE A 98 24.04 -6.67 -5.47
C PHE A 98 22.76 -7.53 -5.55
N LEU A 99 21.94 -7.40 -6.61
CA LEU A 99 20.81 -8.31 -6.83
C LEU A 99 21.26 -9.77 -7.00
N LYS A 100 22.35 -10.02 -7.73
CA LYS A 100 22.93 -11.37 -7.87
C LYS A 100 23.43 -11.94 -6.54
N GLN A 101 23.87 -11.07 -5.63
CA GLN A 101 24.30 -11.45 -4.27
C GLN A 101 23.13 -11.55 -3.28
N ASN A 102 21.87 -11.31 -3.71
CA ASN A 102 20.69 -11.20 -2.88
C ASN A 102 20.75 -10.07 -1.83
N ASP A 103 21.63 -9.07 -2.01
CA ASP A 103 21.70 -7.88 -1.16
C ASP A 103 20.74 -6.80 -1.69
N LEU A 104 19.44 -7.02 -1.43
CA LEU A 104 18.38 -6.17 -1.95
C LEU A 104 18.46 -4.72 -1.43
N ARG A 105 18.91 -4.51 -0.17
CA ARG A 105 19.01 -3.15 0.40
C ARG A 105 20.04 -2.31 -0.34
N LYS A 106 21.23 -2.90 -0.61
CA LYS A 106 22.26 -2.20 -1.36
C LYS A 106 21.89 -2.02 -2.83
N ALA A 107 21.29 -3.04 -3.45
CA ALA A 107 20.76 -2.90 -4.81
C ALA A 107 19.75 -1.75 -4.90
N TRP A 108 18.79 -1.67 -3.96
CA TRP A 108 17.81 -0.61 -3.88
C TRP A 108 18.43 0.78 -3.78
N PHE A 109 19.50 0.94 -2.99
CA PHE A 109 20.20 2.21 -2.88
C PHE A 109 20.62 2.75 -4.25
N TYR A 110 21.24 1.91 -5.10
CA TYR A 110 21.71 2.32 -6.43
C TYR A 110 20.54 2.56 -7.39
N PHE A 111 19.59 1.67 -7.49
CA PHE A 111 18.45 1.83 -8.38
C PHE A 111 17.54 3.00 -8.00
N ASN A 112 17.34 3.25 -6.72
CA ASN A 112 16.58 4.41 -6.23
C ASN A 112 17.29 5.73 -6.57
N MET A 113 18.63 5.79 -6.45
CA MET A 113 19.43 6.94 -6.87
C MET A 113 19.26 7.25 -8.37
N LEU A 114 19.06 6.22 -9.18
CA LEU A 114 18.84 6.34 -10.63
C LEU A 114 17.37 6.65 -10.99
N GLY A 115 16.43 6.47 -10.07
CA GLY A 115 14.98 6.51 -10.33
C GLY A 115 14.48 5.28 -11.10
N GLU A 116 15.21 4.16 -11.07
CA GLU A 116 14.94 2.95 -11.84
C GLU A 116 14.47 1.83 -10.90
N THR A 117 13.16 1.69 -10.71
CA THR A 117 12.60 0.72 -9.75
C THR A 117 12.38 -0.68 -10.32
N ASP A 118 12.30 -0.81 -11.65
CA ASP A 118 11.88 -2.05 -12.31
C ASP A 118 12.79 -3.26 -12.02
N PRO A 119 14.14 -3.15 -12.05
CA PRO A 119 14.99 -4.30 -11.74
C PRO A 119 14.76 -4.87 -10.34
N VAL A 120 14.54 -3.97 -9.36
CA VAL A 120 14.26 -4.36 -7.98
C VAL A 120 12.88 -4.97 -7.84
N ARG A 121 11.88 -4.41 -8.55
CA ARG A 121 10.52 -4.96 -8.59
C ARG A 121 10.52 -6.38 -9.14
N GLU A 122 11.19 -6.61 -10.27
CA GLU A 122 11.31 -7.93 -10.88
C GLU A 122 12.01 -8.94 -9.96
N PHE A 123 13.04 -8.50 -9.23
CA PHE A 123 13.71 -9.34 -8.24
C PHE A 123 12.72 -9.77 -7.14
N ILE A 124 12.00 -8.83 -6.54
CA ILE A 124 11.00 -9.09 -5.49
C ILE A 124 9.88 -10.02 -6.01
N ASP A 125 9.40 -9.80 -7.24
CA ASP A 125 8.34 -10.59 -7.85
C ASP A 125 8.75 -12.06 -8.03
N LYS A 126 9.96 -12.28 -8.50
CA LYS A 126 10.52 -13.63 -8.73
C LYS A 126 10.94 -14.36 -7.45
N PHE A 127 11.10 -13.64 -6.33
CA PHE A 127 11.57 -14.22 -5.09
C PHE A 127 10.52 -15.19 -4.50
N GLN A 128 10.95 -16.41 -4.23
CA GLN A 128 10.14 -17.43 -3.57
C GLN A 128 10.68 -17.63 -2.15
N ALA A 129 9.97 -17.09 -1.16
CA ALA A 129 10.38 -17.20 0.22
C ALA A 129 10.26 -18.65 0.73
N LEU A 130 11.35 -19.23 1.17
CA LEU A 130 11.39 -20.52 1.86
C LEU A 130 11.34 -20.29 3.38
N ASP A 131 11.01 -21.36 4.13
CA ASP A 131 11.06 -21.30 5.58
C ASP A 131 12.50 -21.03 6.06
N GLY A 132 12.64 -20.00 6.92
CA GLY A 132 13.92 -19.56 7.44
C GLY A 132 14.59 -18.42 6.66
N ASP A 133 14.11 -18.07 5.46
CA ASP A 133 14.62 -16.92 4.73
C ASP A 133 14.37 -15.60 5.48
N ASP A 134 15.35 -14.70 5.49
CA ASP A 134 15.15 -13.32 5.93
C ASP A 134 14.36 -12.54 4.87
N VAL A 135 13.07 -12.37 5.12
CA VAL A 135 12.17 -11.60 4.24
C VAL A 135 12.11 -10.12 4.58
N GLN A 136 12.83 -9.68 5.62
CA GLN A 136 12.77 -8.29 6.08
C GLN A 136 13.20 -7.29 5.00
N PRO A 137 14.28 -7.52 4.21
CA PRO A 137 14.64 -6.63 3.12
C PRO A 137 13.57 -6.52 2.03
N LEU A 138 12.83 -7.61 1.75
CA LEU A 138 11.75 -7.60 0.75
C LEU A 138 10.54 -6.82 1.24
N ILE A 139 10.20 -6.92 2.53
CA ILE A 139 9.14 -6.13 3.14
C ILE A 139 9.52 -4.66 3.16
N GLU A 140 10.74 -4.33 3.58
CA GLU A 140 11.25 -2.97 3.63
C GLU A 140 11.20 -2.30 2.25
N VAL A 141 11.82 -2.90 1.26
CA VAL A 141 11.89 -2.33 -0.09
C VAL A 141 10.55 -2.47 -0.83
N GLY A 142 9.89 -3.63 -0.72
CA GLY A 142 8.65 -3.92 -1.42
C GLY A 142 7.48 -3.08 -0.89
N LEU A 143 7.22 -3.15 0.41
CA LEU A 143 6.07 -2.51 1.03
C LEU A 143 6.36 -1.06 1.44
N TYR A 144 7.37 -0.83 2.29
CA TYR A 144 7.59 0.49 2.88
C TYR A 144 8.21 1.50 1.91
N HIS A 145 9.09 1.08 1.00
CA HIS A 145 9.55 1.93 -0.10
C HIS A 145 8.62 1.89 -1.34
N GLY A 146 7.59 1.05 -1.32
CA GLY A 146 6.54 1.04 -2.33
C GLY A 146 6.94 0.45 -3.69
N VAL A 147 8.03 -0.31 -3.76
CA VAL A 147 8.51 -0.92 -5.02
C VAL A 147 7.58 -2.05 -5.48
N HIS A 148 7.14 -2.89 -4.55
CA HIS A 148 6.18 -3.97 -4.80
C HIS A 148 5.27 -4.20 -3.57
N PRO A 149 4.34 -3.26 -3.26
CA PRO A 149 3.60 -3.29 -1.99
C PRO A 149 2.77 -4.55 -1.79
N ALA A 150 2.17 -5.09 -2.86
CA ALA A 150 1.37 -6.32 -2.80
C ALA A 150 2.20 -7.50 -2.27
N LYS A 151 3.34 -7.78 -2.92
CA LYS A 151 4.23 -8.89 -2.51
C LYS A 151 4.81 -8.68 -1.11
N GLY A 152 5.21 -7.43 -0.80
CA GLY A 152 5.70 -7.10 0.54
C GLY A 152 4.64 -7.36 1.62
N PHE A 153 3.38 -7.03 1.36
CA PHE A 153 2.28 -7.28 2.28
C PHE A 153 1.96 -8.77 2.43
N ASP A 154 1.96 -9.54 1.33
CA ASP A 154 1.78 -11.01 1.38
C ASP A 154 2.86 -11.67 2.26
N LEU A 155 4.09 -11.16 2.23
CA LEU A 155 5.17 -11.61 3.12
C LEU A 155 4.90 -11.26 4.58
N VAL A 156 4.32 -10.08 4.88
CA VAL A 156 3.90 -9.75 6.26
C VAL A 156 2.86 -10.75 6.76
N VAL A 157 1.81 -11.02 5.97
CA VAL A 157 0.76 -11.96 6.35
C VAL A 157 1.32 -13.37 6.58
N SER A 158 2.15 -13.86 5.66
CA SER A 158 2.65 -15.23 5.70
C SER A 158 3.69 -15.47 6.81
N ARG A 159 4.52 -14.47 7.14
CA ARG A 159 5.60 -14.61 8.12
C ARG A 159 5.24 -14.13 9.52
N TYR A 160 4.46 -13.08 9.61
CA TYR A 160 4.16 -12.43 10.90
C TYR A 160 2.69 -12.56 11.31
N GLY A 161 1.86 -13.15 10.45
CA GLY A 161 0.45 -13.44 10.73
C GLY A 161 -0.45 -12.21 10.65
N ILE A 162 -1.75 -12.48 10.83
CA ILE A 162 -2.81 -11.51 10.58
C ILE A 162 -2.77 -10.29 11.52
N CYS A 163 -2.37 -10.46 12.77
CA CYS A 163 -2.27 -9.35 13.74
C CYS A 163 -1.30 -8.27 13.26
N ASN A 164 -0.08 -8.68 12.87
CA ASN A 164 0.92 -7.77 12.33
C ASN A 164 0.48 -7.18 10.98
N ALA A 165 -0.21 -7.94 10.15
CA ALA A 165 -0.71 -7.47 8.87
C ALA A 165 -1.80 -6.40 9.04
N ILE A 166 -2.73 -6.54 9.98
CA ILE A 166 -3.73 -5.52 10.32
C ILE A 166 -3.05 -4.23 10.78
N THR A 167 -2.09 -4.34 11.70
CA THR A 167 -1.33 -3.18 12.19
C THR A 167 -0.55 -2.50 11.06
N THR A 168 0.10 -3.27 10.22
CA THR A 168 0.85 -2.78 9.07
C THR A 168 -0.07 -2.06 8.07
N TYR A 169 -1.22 -2.65 7.73
CA TYR A 169 -2.20 -2.03 6.85
C TYR A 169 -2.71 -0.70 7.41
N SER A 170 -3.04 -0.66 8.71
CA SER A 170 -3.56 0.55 9.37
C SER A 170 -2.54 1.70 9.44
N GLY A 171 -1.24 1.37 9.48
CA GLY A 171 -0.15 2.36 9.52
C GLY A 171 0.37 2.81 8.14
N GLN A 172 -0.11 2.20 7.05
CA GLN A 172 0.42 2.46 5.70
C GLN A 172 -0.45 3.46 4.93
N ASP A 173 0.19 4.43 4.28
CA ASP A 173 -0.49 5.34 3.35
C ASP A 173 -0.58 4.73 1.94
N PHE A 174 -1.78 4.36 1.54
CA PHE A 174 -2.08 3.82 0.21
C PHE A 174 -2.66 4.86 -0.76
N SER A 175 -2.69 6.15 -0.41
CA SER A 175 -3.30 7.21 -1.25
C SER A 175 -2.76 7.24 -2.68
N ARG A 176 -1.48 6.90 -2.85
CA ARG A 176 -0.79 6.86 -4.15
C ARG A 176 -0.85 5.50 -4.84
N ASN A 177 -1.37 4.46 -4.19
CA ASN A 177 -1.42 3.11 -4.74
C ASN A 177 -2.73 2.39 -4.37
N PRO A 178 -3.87 2.80 -4.99
CA PRO A 178 -5.17 2.17 -4.73
C PRO A 178 -5.18 0.67 -5.01
N ALA A 179 -4.44 0.21 -6.02
CA ALA A 179 -4.37 -1.20 -6.36
C ALA A 179 -3.73 -2.03 -5.24
N ALA A 180 -2.65 -1.53 -4.63
CA ALA A 180 -2.04 -2.17 -3.47
C ALA A 180 -2.99 -2.20 -2.27
N LYS A 181 -3.74 -1.12 -2.02
CA LYS A 181 -4.78 -1.07 -0.98
C LYS A 181 -5.80 -2.20 -1.15
N GLN A 182 -6.34 -2.33 -2.36
CA GLN A 182 -7.30 -3.38 -2.69
C GLN A 182 -6.71 -4.78 -2.49
N HIS A 183 -5.46 -4.99 -2.90
CA HIS A 183 -4.76 -6.26 -2.68
C HIS A 183 -4.64 -6.58 -1.19
N CYS A 184 -4.16 -5.63 -0.38
CA CYS A 184 -3.99 -5.83 1.06
C CYS A 184 -5.31 -6.20 1.76
N ILE A 185 -6.41 -5.50 1.46
CA ILE A 185 -7.72 -5.82 2.06
C ILE A 185 -8.16 -7.22 1.65
N ARG A 186 -8.05 -7.60 0.37
CA ARG A 186 -8.41 -8.94 -0.11
C ARG A 186 -7.59 -10.02 0.58
N THR A 187 -6.29 -9.81 0.75
CA THR A 187 -5.41 -10.74 1.45
C THR A 187 -5.82 -10.91 2.92
N LEU A 188 -6.15 -9.80 3.62
CA LEU A 188 -6.65 -9.86 5.01
C LEU A 188 -7.97 -10.60 5.12
N VAL A 189 -8.93 -10.30 4.24
CA VAL A 189 -10.25 -10.97 4.22
C VAL A 189 -10.09 -12.47 4.03
N LYS A 190 -9.31 -12.86 3.02
CA LYS A 190 -9.07 -14.28 2.74
C LYS A 190 -8.39 -14.98 3.90
N SER A 191 -7.32 -14.41 4.44
CA SER A 191 -6.59 -15.00 5.56
C SER A 191 -7.47 -15.17 6.80
N LEU A 192 -8.29 -14.16 7.15
CA LEU A 192 -9.18 -14.24 8.30
C LEU A 192 -10.34 -15.23 8.08
N TYR A 193 -10.88 -15.27 6.86
CA TYR A 193 -11.93 -16.20 6.48
C TYR A 193 -11.46 -17.65 6.56
N ASP A 194 -10.28 -17.95 6.02
CA ASP A 194 -9.70 -19.29 6.04
C ASP A 194 -9.45 -19.76 7.48
N GLN A 195 -8.92 -18.86 8.35
CA GLN A 195 -8.75 -19.15 9.78
C GLN A 195 -10.08 -19.41 10.48
N LEU A 196 -11.09 -18.58 10.20
CA LEU A 196 -12.43 -18.77 10.80
C LEU A 196 -13.06 -20.09 10.36
N LEU A 197 -13.01 -20.41 9.08
CA LEU A 197 -13.56 -21.65 8.54
C LEU A 197 -12.89 -22.89 9.15
N GLU A 198 -11.57 -22.87 9.29
CA GLU A 198 -10.79 -23.93 9.94
C GLU A 198 -11.21 -24.12 11.40
N ARG A 199 -11.32 -23.02 12.16
CA ARG A 199 -11.69 -23.06 13.58
C ARG A 199 -13.13 -23.53 13.81
N LEU A 200 -14.07 -23.07 12.99
CA LEU A 200 -15.46 -23.54 13.02
C LEU A 200 -15.55 -25.05 12.74
N ASN A 201 -14.83 -25.53 11.73
CA ASN A 201 -14.79 -26.94 11.40
C ASN A 201 -14.14 -27.78 12.50
N SER A 202 -13.09 -27.27 13.15
CA SER A 202 -12.45 -27.94 14.30
C SER A 202 -13.42 -28.06 15.48
N ASP A 203 -14.22 -27.03 15.78
CA ASP A 203 -15.24 -27.10 16.84
C ASP A 203 -16.36 -28.09 16.48
N LEU A 204 -16.87 -28.05 15.23
CA LEU A 204 -17.86 -29.04 14.75
C LEU A 204 -17.37 -30.48 14.90
N GLN A 205 -16.13 -30.77 14.51
CA GLN A 205 -15.52 -32.07 14.64
C GLN A 205 -15.41 -32.51 16.11
N SER A 206 -15.05 -31.61 17.03
CA SER A 206 -14.98 -31.87 18.46
C SER A 206 -16.34 -32.26 19.06
N ARG A 207 -17.43 -31.76 18.45
CA ARG A 207 -18.84 -32.05 18.82
C ARG A 207 -19.42 -33.25 18.05
N GLY A 208 -18.62 -33.89 17.19
CA GLY A 208 -19.07 -35.06 16.40
C GLY A 208 -19.97 -34.70 15.20
N SER A 209 -19.94 -33.42 14.75
CA SER A 209 -20.68 -32.93 13.60
C SER A 209 -19.83 -32.94 12.34
N GLU A 210 -20.48 -32.96 11.16
CA GLU A 210 -19.80 -32.91 9.88
C GLU A 210 -19.25 -31.49 9.58
N SER A 211 -18.13 -31.45 8.88
CA SER A 211 -17.50 -30.18 8.46
C SER A 211 -18.32 -29.46 7.38
N GLY A 212 -18.40 -28.15 7.48
CA GLY A 212 -19.03 -27.31 6.46
C GLY A 212 -18.00 -26.69 5.49
N THR A 213 -18.46 -26.26 4.34
CA THR A 213 -17.62 -25.71 3.27
C THR A 213 -17.60 -24.17 3.22
N THR A 214 -18.52 -23.51 3.93
CA THR A 214 -18.61 -22.04 4.00
C THR A 214 -18.96 -21.60 5.42
N VAL A 215 -18.48 -20.42 5.80
CA VAL A 215 -18.80 -19.81 7.09
C VAL A 215 -20.32 -19.59 7.22
N ALA A 216 -20.97 -19.04 6.17
CA ALA A 216 -22.41 -18.82 6.17
C ALA A 216 -23.21 -20.09 6.38
N GLY A 217 -22.83 -21.20 5.72
CA GLY A 217 -23.47 -22.51 5.86
C GLY A 217 -23.38 -23.02 7.29
N ILE A 218 -22.18 -22.99 7.87
CA ILE A 218 -21.94 -23.44 9.25
C ILE A 218 -22.74 -22.59 10.24
N VAL A 219 -22.64 -21.26 10.17
CA VAL A 219 -23.31 -20.32 11.09
C VAL A 219 -24.82 -20.44 11.04
N THR A 220 -25.39 -20.80 9.88
CA THR A 220 -26.83 -21.00 9.72
C THR A 220 -27.30 -22.33 10.27
N ALA A 221 -26.52 -23.40 10.04
CA ALA A 221 -26.90 -24.76 10.44
C ALA A 221 -26.62 -25.03 11.92
N HIS A 222 -25.66 -24.33 12.54
CA HIS A 222 -25.12 -24.61 13.87
C HIS A 222 -25.16 -23.38 14.80
N PRO A 223 -26.36 -22.89 15.19
CA PRO A 223 -26.48 -21.76 16.12
C PRO A 223 -25.87 -22.04 17.49
N GLU A 224 -25.78 -23.31 17.90
CA GLU A 224 -25.15 -23.75 19.15
C GLU A 224 -23.65 -23.46 19.26
N LEU A 225 -22.99 -23.09 18.15
CA LEU A 225 -21.58 -22.66 18.15
C LEU A 225 -21.36 -21.31 18.85
N PHE A 226 -22.43 -20.56 19.12
CA PHE A 226 -22.38 -19.26 19.78
C PHE A 226 -22.91 -19.30 21.22
N ASP A 227 -23.28 -20.50 21.74
CA ASP A 227 -23.73 -20.66 23.09
C ASP A 227 -22.66 -20.23 24.08
N GLU A 228 -23.09 -19.74 25.26
CA GLU A 228 -22.22 -19.27 26.34
C GLU A 228 -21.23 -18.16 25.93
N GLY A 229 -21.47 -17.48 24.81
CA GLY A 229 -20.60 -16.43 24.31
C GLY A 229 -19.31 -16.94 23.66
N ALA A 230 -19.36 -18.12 23.04
CA ALA A 230 -18.22 -18.67 22.32
C ALA A 230 -17.83 -17.82 21.10
N TYR A 231 -16.56 -17.78 20.80
CA TYR A 231 -15.98 -17.14 19.61
C TYR A 231 -14.79 -17.98 19.08
N HIS A 232 -14.51 -17.91 17.78
CA HIS A 232 -13.55 -18.81 17.11
C HIS A 232 -12.32 -18.10 16.59
N ILE A 233 -12.38 -16.77 16.45
CA ILE A 233 -11.26 -15.91 16.05
C ILE A 233 -11.21 -14.66 16.93
N ASP A 234 -10.07 -14.00 16.98
CA ASP A 234 -9.93 -12.74 17.70
C ASP A 234 -10.95 -11.70 17.17
N THR A 235 -11.78 -11.18 18.08
CA THR A 235 -12.88 -10.28 17.74
C THR A 235 -12.40 -8.91 17.32
N SER A 236 -11.21 -8.48 17.77
CA SER A 236 -10.58 -7.24 17.32
C SER A 236 -10.08 -7.35 15.87
N HIS A 237 -9.52 -8.51 15.48
CA HIS A 237 -9.15 -8.79 14.10
C HIS A 237 -10.38 -8.80 13.19
N LEU A 238 -11.47 -9.46 13.64
CA LEU A 238 -12.72 -9.47 12.89
C LEU A 238 -13.27 -8.07 12.68
N SER A 239 -13.31 -7.26 13.73
CA SER A 239 -13.80 -5.88 13.65
C SER A 239 -12.98 -5.04 12.68
N SER A 240 -11.66 -5.09 12.77
CA SER A 240 -10.75 -4.34 11.89
C SER A 240 -10.92 -4.74 10.43
N VAL A 241 -10.88 -6.05 10.14
CA VAL A 241 -11.01 -6.54 8.75
C VAL A 241 -12.40 -6.26 8.19
N ALA A 242 -13.46 -6.42 8.96
CA ALA A 242 -14.83 -6.09 8.53
C ALA A 242 -14.95 -4.60 8.16
N GLN A 243 -14.33 -3.70 8.94
CA GLN A 243 -14.30 -2.28 8.63
C GLN A 243 -13.52 -1.98 7.34
N PHE A 244 -12.36 -2.60 7.14
CA PHE A 244 -11.58 -2.42 5.90
C PHE A 244 -12.35 -2.88 4.65
N CYS A 245 -13.22 -3.89 4.79
CA CYS A 245 -14.02 -4.39 3.67
C CYS A 245 -14.98 -3.36 3.05
N LEU A 246 -15.33 -2.31 3.77
CA LEU A 246 -16.18 -1.23 3.25
C LEU A 246 -15.53 -0.48 2.09
N GLU A 247 -14.20 -0.57 1.99
CA GLU A 247 -13.41 0.05 0.94
C GLU A 247 -13.15 -0.87 -0.27
N LEU A 248 -13.56 -2.15 -0.20
CA LEU A 248 -13.37 -3.09 -1.31
C LEU A 248 -14.11 -2.65 -2.57
N ASP A 249 -13.42 -2.73 -3.69
CA ASP A 249 -14.04 -2.70 -5.01
C ASP A 249 -14.75 -4.03 -5.30
N SER A 250 -15.47 -4.12 -6.42
CA SER A 250 -16.13 -5.36 -6.81
C SER A 250 -15.10 -6.48 -7.01
N CYS A 251 -15.17 -7.51 -6.18
CA CYS A 251 -14.25 -8.64 -6.20
C CYS A 251 -14.88 -9.87 -5.50
N PRO A 252 -14.37 -11.09 -5.77
CA PRO A 252 -14.87 -12.32 -5.14
C PRO A 252 -14.78 -12.31 -3.62
N GLU A 253 -13.78 -11.64 -3.05
CA GLU A 253 -13.54 -11.58 -1.61
C GLU A 253 -14.61 -10.79 -0.86
N ARG A 254 -15.42 -9.95 -1.55
CA ARG A 254 -16.58 -9.30 -0.93
C ARG A 254 -17.59 -10.31 -0.39
N LYS A 255 -17.77 -11.45 -1.07
CA LYS A 255 -18.62 -12.53 -0.56
C LYS A 255 -18.09 -13.06 0.77
N LEU A 256 -16.77 -13.28 0.88
CA LEU A 256 -16.15 -13.73 2.12
C LEU A 256 -16.32 -12.69 3.24
N ALA A 257 -16.16 -11.40 2.91
CA ALA A 257 -16.39 -10.30 3.85
C ALA A 257 -17.83 -10.29 4.40
N ARG A 258 -18.82 -10.53 3.55
CA ARG A 258 -20.23 -10.65 3.95
C ARG A 258 -20.46 -11.83 4.90
N GLU A 259 -19.80 -12.96 4.68
CA GLU A 259 -19.86 -14.12 5.56
C GLU A 259 -19.16 -13.87 6.90
N LEU A 260 -18.03 -13.12 6.90
CA LEU A 260 -17.39 -12.64 8.14
C LEU A 260 -18.34 -11.73 8.95
N CYS A 261 -19.03 -10.80 8.28
CA CYS A 261 -20.01 -9.95 8.92
C CYS A 261 -21.21 -10.76 9.46
N MET A 262 -21.65 -11.79 8.72
CA MET A 262 -22.70 -12.69 9.19
C MET A 262 -22.29 -13.42 10.48
N TYR A 263 -21.05 -13.95 10.53
CA TYR A 263 -20.50 -14.54 11.76
C TYR A 263 -20.44 -13.52 12.88
N GLY A 264 -19.90 -12.31 12.65
CA GLY A 264 -19.78 -11.24 13.64
C GLY A 264 -21.15 -10.82 14.22
N SER A 265 -22.21 -10.84 13.41
CA SER A 265 -23.55 -10.52 13.86
C SER A 265 -24.13 -11.51 14.90
N LYS A 266 -23.62 -12.74 14.92
CA LYS A 266 -24.04 -13.81 15.86
C LYS A 266 -23.27 -13.79 17.17
N LEU A 267 -22.14 -13.09 17.26
CA LEU A 267 -21.38 -12.96 18.50
C LEU A 267 -22.23 -12.32 19.61
N SER A 268 -21.91 -12.65 20.85
CA SER A 268 -22.44 -11.96 22.02
C SER A 268 -22.13 -10.45 21.97
N ASP A 269 -23.00 -9.62 22.53
CA ASP A 269 -22.82 -8.15 22.52
C ASP A 269 -21.54 -7.71 23.24
N THR A 270 -21.00 -8.51 24.15
CA THR A 270 -19.70 -8.28 24.80
C THR A 270 -18.51 -8.32 23.84
N PHE A 271 -18.67 -8.95 22.68
CA PHE A 271 -17.65 -9.08 21.63
C PHE A 271 -17.93 -8.20 20.42
N LYS A 272 -18.97 -7.36 20.47
CA LYS A 272 -19.29 -6.38 19.46
C LYS A 272 -18.77 -5.01 19.88
N PHE A 273 -18.08 -4.35 18.97
CA PHE A 273 -17.58 -2.99 19.22
C PHE A 273 -18.68 -1.98 18.89
N ALA A 274 -18.91 -1.04 19.81
CA ALA A 274 -19.79 0.08 19.54
C ALA A 274 -19.19 0.96 18.44
N SER A 275 -20.02 1.38 17.51
CA SER A 275 -19.64 2.30 16.42
C SER A 275 -20.67 3.43 16.31
N ASP A 276 -20.18 4.55 15.77
CA ASP A 276 -21.02 5.71 15.51
C ASP A 276 -21.96 5.47 14.30
N PRO A 277 -23.06 6.23 14.21
CA PRO A 277 -23.92 6.21 13.02
C PRO A 277 -23.10 6.43 11.73
N PRO A 278 -23.38 5.70 10.63
CA PRO A 278 -24.53 4.80 10.43
C PRO A 278 -24.27 3.33 10.79
N PHE A 279 -23.22 3.01 11.54
CA PHE A 279 -22.76 1.64 11.78
C PHE A 279 -22.96 1.19 13.24
N GLU A 280 -24.02 1.63 13.91
CA GLU A 280 -24.31 1.32 15.33
C GLU A 280 -24.39 -0.19 15.59
N ASN A 281 -24.89 -0.96 14.61
CA ASN A 281 -24.82 -2.41 14.61
C ASN A 281 -23.82 -2.87 13.53
N SER A 282 -22.53 -2.66 13.79
CA SER A 282 -21.45 -2.72 12.82
C SER A 282 -21.54 -3.88 11.83
N TYR A 283 -21.61 -5.12 12.31
CA TYR A 283 -21.60 -6.29 11.42
C TYR A 283 -22.88 -6.41 10.56
N VAL A 284 -24.03 -6.03 11.10
CA VAL A 284 -25.30 -6.01 10.35
C VAL A 284 -25.26 -4.90 9.31
N ASP A 285 -24.86 -3.71 9.71
CA ASP A 285 -24.78 -2.54 8.84
C ASP A 285 -23.74 -2.73 7.73
N TYR A 286 -22.56 -3.29 8.06
CA TYR A 286 -21.53 -3.62 7.07
C TYR A 286 -22.04 -4.63 6.05
N LYS A 287 -22.71 -5.69 6.51
CA LYS A 287 -23.31 -6.67 5.61
C LYS A 287 -24.34 -6.05 4.67
N ILE A 288 -25.24 -5.21 5.18
CA ILE A 288 -26.24 -4.50 4.36
C ILE A 288 -25.56 -3.63 3.30
N LEU A 289 -24.48 -2.91 3.68
CA LEU A 289 -23.72 -2.10 2.73
C LEU A 289 -23.08 -2.96 1.63
N LEU A 290 -22.40 -4.06 2.01
CA LEU A 290 -21.75 -4.96 1.07
C LEU A 290 -22.77 -5.69 0.17
N ASP A 291 -23.92 -6.10 0.70
CA ASP A 291 -25.01 -6.68 -0.09
C ASP A 291 -25.48 -5.69 -1.17
N ALA A 292 -25.73 -4.43 -0.79
CA ALA A 292 -26.15 -3.41 -1.73
C ALA A 292 -25.09 -3.13 -2.81
N LEU A 293 -23.80 -3.10 -2.44
CA LEU A 293 -22.69 -2.93 -3.37
C LEU A 293 -22.53 -4.10 -4.36
N ASP A 294 -22.99 -5.30 -4.00
CA ASP A 294 -23.00 -6.49 -4.88
C ASP A 294 -24.32 -6.63 -5.66
N GLY A 295 -25.18 -5.63 -5.57
CA GLY A 295 -26.48 -5.62 -6.28
C GLY A 295 -27.58 -6.43 -5.56
N GLU A 296 -27.34 -6.91 -4.34
CA GLU A 296 -28.34 -7.63 -3.54
C GLU A 296 -29.12 -6.69 -2.64
N ASN A 297 -30.45 -6.77 -2.67
CA ASN A 297 -31.34 -5.95 -1.82
C ASN A 297 -31.04 -4.44 -1.86
N VAL A 298 -30.64 -3.91 -3.00
CA VAL A 298 -30.15 -2.53 -3.17
C VAL A 298 -31.09 -1.50 -2.57
N GLU A 299 -32.39 -1.54 -2.90
CA GLU A 299 -33.36 -0.55 -2.42
C GLU A 299 -33.57 -0.63 -0.90
N ALA A 300 -33.53 -1.82 -0.32
CA ALA A 300 -33.61 -2.00 1.13
C ALA A 300 -32.35 -1.44 1.82
N GLY A 301 -31.16 -1.70 1.25
CA GLY A 301 -29.90 -1.14 1.74
C GLY A 301 -29.86 0.39 1.65
N LEU A 302 -30.28 0.94 0.51
CA LEU A 302 -30.37 2.40 0.34
C LEU A 302 -31.35 3.01 1.36
N LYS A 303 -32.51 2.40 1.56
CA LYS A 303 -33.45 2.88 2.57
C LYS A 303 -32.85 2.84 3.97
N HIS A 304 -32.18 1.74 4.33
CA HIS A 304 -31.53 1.56 5.62
C HIS A 304 -30.55 2.68 5.96
N PHE A 305 -29.63 3.00 5.05
CA PHE A 305 -28.65 4.07 5.28
C PHE A 305 -29.25 5.48 5.17
N ARG A 306 -30.22 5.69 4.28
CA ARG A 306 -30.91 6.96 4.14
C ARG A 306 -31.67 7.35 5.42
N ASP A 307 -32.35 6.39 6.06
CA ASP A 307 -33.15 6.63 7.27
C ASP A 307 -32.26 7.06 8.48
N LYS A 308 -30.95 6.77 8.45
CA LYS A 308 -29.99 7.15 9.48
C LYS A 308 -29.42 8.58 9.32
N ILE A 309 -29.61 9.24 8.15
CA ILE A 309 -29.02 10.56 7.89
C ILE A 309 -29.65 11.65 8.75
N GLU A 310 -30.97 11.75 8.72
CA GLU A 310 -31.70 12.85 9.38
C GLU A 310 -31.55 12.87 10.91
N PRO A 311 -31.60 11.71 11.62
CA PRO A 311 -31.32 11.68 13.05
C PRO A 311 -29.90 12.15 13.38
N ALA A 312 -28.89 11.65 12.67
CA ALA A 312 -27.49 12.00 12.89
C ALA A 312 -27.20 13.48 12.58
N ALA A 313 -27.82 14.03 11.53
CA ALA A 313 -27.68 15.45 11.19
C ALA A 313 -28.24 16.37 12.29
N LYS A 314 -29.32 15.97 12.98
CA LYS A 314 -29.85 16.69 14.14
C LYS A 314 -28.91 16.67 15.34
N GLU A 315 -28.10 15.65 15.46
CA GLU A 315 -27.06 15.50 16.47
C GLU A 315 -25.72 16.16 16.08
N GLY A 316 -25.66 16.78 14.88
CA GLY A 316 -24.52 17.54 14.39
C GLY A 316 -23.45 16.72 13.68
N THR A 317 -23.74 15.46 13.31
CA THR A 317 -22.82 14.66 12.50
C THR A 317 -23.34 14.45 11.08
N THR A 318 -22.46 14.63 10.10
CA THR A 318 -22.77 14.45 8.66
C THR A 318 -22.20 13.14 8.11
N PHE A 319 -21.51 12.35 8.92
CA PHE A 319 -20.85 11.12 8.48
C PHE A 319 -21.81 10.10 7.82
N PRO A 320 -23.06 9.87 8.31
CA PRO A 320 -24.02 9.02 7.61
C PRO A 320 -24.38 9.50 6.20
N ALA A 321 -24.42 10.82 5.99
CA ALA A 321 -24.65 11.38 4.66
C ALA A 321 -23.46 11.10 3.73
N GLU A 322 -22.22 11.18 4.24
CA GLU A 322 -21.00 10.85 3.46
C GLU A 322 -20.97 9.38 3.05
N VAL A 323 -21.29 8.47 3.97
CA VAL A 323 -21.38 7.02 3.69
C VAL A 323 -22.46 6.76 2.63
N TYR A 324 -23.62 7.42 2.74
CA TYR A 324 -24.70 7.25 1.79
C TYR A 324 -24.35 7.82 0.39
N VAL A 325 -23.68 8.97 0.32
CA VAL A 325 -23.16 9.53 -0.94
C VAL A 325 -22.17 8.55 -1.59
N ASN A 326 -21.24 7.98 -0.83
CA ASN A 326 -20.30 6.98 -1.34
C ASN A 326 -21.01 5.73 -1.87
N LEU A 327 -22.04 5.24 -1.16
CA LEU A 327 -22.85 4.12 -1.62
C LEU A 327 -23.56 4.44 -2.95
N LEU A 328 -24.21 5.59 -3.04
CA LEU A 328 -24.88 6.04 -4.27
C LEU A 328 -23.88 6.16 -5.44
N MET A 329 -22.69 6.72 -5.20
CA MET A 329 -21.66 6.85 -6.21
C MET A 329 -21.18 5.48 -6.73
N LYS A 330 -20.93 4.54 -5.82
CA LYS A 330 -20.55 3.17 -6.19
C LYS A 330 -21.65 2.41 -6.95
N LEU A 331 -22.92 2.77 -6.73
CA LEU A 331 -24.07 2.25 -7.46
C LEU A 331 -24.41 3.01 -8.76
N GLY A 332 -23.60 4.01 -9.14
CA GLY A 332 -23.82 4.83 -10.33
C GLY A 332 -24.98 5.83 -10.24
N ARG A 333 -25.50 6.09 -9.03
CA ARG A 333 -26.62 7.01 -8.78
C ARG A 333 -26.12 8.42 -8.49
N GLN A 334 -25.42 9.03 -9.44
CA GLN A 334 -24.75 10.33 -9.27
C GLN A 334 -25.71 11.48 -8.96
N THR A 335 -26.90 11.50 -9.57
CA THR A 335 -27.90 12.55 -9.35
C THR A 335 -28.41 12.50 -7.90
N ASP A 336 -28.74 11.30 -7.41
CA ASP A 336 -29.21 11.11 -6.04
C ASP A 336 -28.11 11.49 -5.02
N ALA A 337 -26.85 11.14 -5.31
CA ALA A 337 -25.70 11.53 -4.50
C ALA A 337 -25.56 13.05 -4.40
N LEU A 338 -25.72 13.77 -5.52
CA LEU A 338 -25.66 15.22 -5.56
C LEU A 338 -26.77 15.87 -4.73
N GLU A 339 -28.00 15.35 -4.78
CA GLU A 339 -29.11 15.86 -3.97
C GLU A 339 -28.83 15.74 -2.46
N ILE A 340 -28.31 14.59 -2.03
CA ILE A 340 -27.93 14.38 -0.62
C ILE A 340 -26.78 15.29 -0.21
N ALA A 341 -25.75 15.42 -1.04
CA ALA A 341 -24.61 16.29 -0.76
C ALA A 341 -25.04 17.77 -0.67
N LYS A 342 -25.88 18.26 -1.58
CA LYS A 342 -26.43 19.62 -1.53
C LYS A 342 -27.21 19.86 -0.23
N LYS A 343 -27.97 18.87 0.25
CA LYS A 343 -28.80 19.02 1.44
C LYS A 343 -28.01 18.97 2.75
N TYR A 344 -27.05 18.07 2.87
CA TYR A 344 -26.41 17.78 4.15
C TYR A 344 -24.92 18.16 4.23
N LEU A 345 -24.21 18.29 3.10
CA LEU A 345 -22.77 18.50 3.05
C LEU A 345 -22.36 19.88 2.50
N ALA A 346 -23.31 20.68 2.01
CA ALA A 346 -23.01 21.97 1.38
C ALA A 346 -22.34 22.98 2.34
N GLY A 347 -22.56 22.88 3.64
CA GLY A 347 -21.97 23.77 4.66
C GLY A 347 -20.63 23.30 5.24
N GLU A 348 -20.18 22.09 4.91
CA GLU A 348 -18.97 21.50 5.50
C GLU A 348 -17.70 22.15 4.96
N ASN A 349 -16.83 22.61 5.90
CA ASN A 349 -15.53 23.18 5.57
C ASN A 349 -14.35 22.24 5.85
N ARG A 350 -14.64 21.00 6.29
CA ARG A 350 -13.65 19.96 6.51
C ARG A 350 -13.48 19.07 5.28
N GLN A 351 -12.42 18.30 5.27
CA GLN A 351 -12.27 17.24 4.28
C GLN A 351 -13.34 16.16 4.51
N LEU A 352 -14.10 15.86 3.47
CA LEU A 352 -15.11 14.81 3.47
C LEU A 352 -14.50 13.46 3.09
N SER A 353 -15.11 12.38 3.55
CA SER A 353 -14.77 11.01 3.13
C SER A 353 -15.47 10.59 1.82
N CYS A 354 -16.21 11.48 1.20
CA CYS A 354 -16.92 11.30 -0.06
C CYS A 354 -16.67 12.50 -1.00
N PRO A 355 -17.02 12.40 -2.29
CA PRO A 355 -17.00 13.55 -3.20
C PRO A 355 -17.86 14.70 -2.70
N GLY A 356 -17.30 15.92 -2.74
CA GLY A 356 -17.99 17.13 -2.33
C GLY A 356 -18.99 17.62 -3.38
N VAL A 357 -19.78 18.65 -3.01
CA VAL A 357 -20.82 19.21 -3.90
C VAL A 357 -20.24 19.64 -5.25
N TYR A 358 -19.06 20.27 -5.29
CA TYR A 358 -18.47 20.75 -6.55
C TYR A 358 -18.09 19.59 -7.46
N GLU A 359 -17.45 18.56 -6.92
CA GLU A 359 -17.05 17.38 -7.65
C GLU A 359 -18.28 16.61 -8.19
N LEU A 360 -19.31 16.44 -7.36
CA LEU A 360 -20.56 15.80 -7.77
C LEU A 360 -21.30 16.60 -8.85
N CYS A 361 -21.32 17.94 -8.77
CA CYS A 361 -21.85 18.78 -9.82
C CYS A 361 -21.10 18.59 -11.15
N GLN A 362 -19.77 18.50 -11.12
CA GLN A 362 -18.95 18.25 -12.31
C GLN A 362 -19.26 16.86 -12.91
N LEU A 363 -19.33 15.82 -12.07
CA LEU A 363 -19.63 14.45 -12.50
C LEU A 363 -21.05 14.33 -13.08
N ALA A 364 -22.01 15.05 -12.53
CA ALA A 364 -23.40 15.08 -13.00
C ALA A 364 -23.65 16.05 -14.18
N GLY A 365 -22.65 16.87 -14.56
CA GLY A 365 -22.81 17.92 -15.58
C GLY A 365 -23.71 19.10 -15.13
N ASP A 366 -23.96 19.24 -13.83
CA ASP A 366 -24.75 20.33 -13.25
C ASP A 366 -23.89 21.57 -12.97
N PHE A 367 -23.41 22.20 -14.03
CA PHE A 367 -22.54 23.37 -13.92
C PHE A 367 -23.24 24.62 -13.40
N THR A 368 -24.55 24.72 -13.58
CA THR A 368 -25.37 25.78 -12.98
C THR A 368 -25.41 25.59 -11.45
N GLY A 369 -25.71 24.40 -10.97
CA GLY A 369 -25.71 24.09 -9.55
C GLY A 369 -24.32 24.26 -8.92
N LEU A 370 -23.23 23.96 -9.66
CA LEU A 370 -21.88 24.26 -9.22
C LEU A 370 -21.66 25.74 -8.98
N ALA A 371 -22.05 26.59 -9.95
CA ALA A 371 -21.92 28.03 -9.83
C ALA A 371 -22.74 28.58 -8.64
N GLU A 372 -23.96 28.12 -8.43
CA GLU A 372 -24.80 28.50 -7.27
C GLU A 372 -24.16 28.11 -5.94
N ALA A 373 -23.68 26.87 -5.82
CA ALA A 373 -22.98 26.38 -4.63
C ALA A 373 -21.68 27.18 -4.35
N ALA A 374 -20.92 27.50 -5.39
CA ALA A 374 -19.71 28.32 -5.28
C ALA A 374 -20.02 29.75 -4.83
N ARG A 375 -21.09 30.35 -5.38
CA ARG A 375 -21.53 31.68 -4.99
C ARG A 375 -21.93 31.75 -3.52
N SER A 376 -22.64 30.73 -3.01
CA SER A 376 -23.06 30.70 -1.61
C SER A 376 -21.90 30.60 -0.63
N ARG A 377 -20.75 30.10 -1.09
CA ARG A 377 -19.49 29.98 -0.34
C ARG A 377 -18.51 31.12 -0.57
N GLY A 378 -18.81 32.09 -1.43
CA GLY A 378 -17.88 33.16 -1.82
C GLY A 378 -16.72 32.69 -2.67
N ASP A 379 -16.79 31.52 -3.31
CA ASP A 379 -15.75 30.94 -4.16
C ASP A 379 -15.88 31.46 -5.60
N GLY A 380 -15.23 32.58 -5.86
CA GLY A 380 -15.27 33.23 -7.18
C GLY A 380 -14.66 32.39 -8.29
N VAL A 381 -13.68 31.51 -7.98
CA VAL A 381 -13.00 30.67 -8.98
C VAL A 381 -13.94 29.61 -9.52
N ASN A 382 -14.52 28.79 -8.63
CA ASN A 382 -15.46 27.75 -9.01
C ASN A 382 -16.79 28.33 -9.53
N TYR A 383 -17.22 29.51 -9.05
CA TYR A 383 -18.36 30.23 -9.61
C TYR A 383 -18.17 30.55 -11.10
N LEU A 384 -17.04 31.18 -11.44
CA LEU A 384 -16.77 31.56 -12.83
C LEU A 384 -16.54 30.31 -13.72
N ALA A 385 -15.84 29.30 -13.18
CA ALA A 385 -15.65 28.04 -13.89
C ALA A 385 -16.97 27.34 -14.24
N GLY A 386 -17.92 27.30 -13.29
CA GLY A 386 -19.25 26.76 -13.51
C GLY A 386 -20.03 27.52 -14.61
N LEU A 387 -20.00 28.86 -14.57
CA LEU A 387 -20.64 29.67 -15.60
C LEU A 387 -20.06 29.48 -17.01
N ILE A 388 -18.73 29.28 -17.11
CA ILE A 388 -18.06 29.01 -18.38
C ILE A 388 -18.43 27.63 -18.91
N ALA A 389 -18.43 26.61 -18.01
CA ALA A 389 -18.76 25.24 -18.39
C ALA A 389 -20.23 25.06 -18.81
N ALA A 390 -21.15 25.79 -18.18
CA ALA A 390 -22.58 25.78 -18.52
C ALA A 390 -22.92 26.37 -19.90
N LYS A 391 -21.97 27.11 -20.54
CA LYS A 391 -22.15 27.69 -21.88
C LYS A 391 -21.71 26.75 -23.02
N LYS A 392 -21.06 25.65 -22.70
CA LYS A 392 -20.67 24.61 -23.67
C LYS A 392 -21.73 23.54 -23.83
#